data_e75b7d28580ea9bf367415e4f65c1873
#
_entry.id   e75b7d28580ea9bf367415e4f65c1873
#
_cell.length_a   1.000
_cell.length_b   1.000
_cell.length_c   1.000
_cell.angle_alpha   90.00
_cell.angle_beta   90.00
_cell.angle_gamma   90.00
#
_symmetry.space_group_name_H-M   'P 1'
#
loop_
_entity.id
_entity.type
_entity.pdbx_description
1 polymer ?
#
loop_
_entity_poly.entity_id
_entity_poly.type
_entity_poly.pdbx_seq_one_letter_code
_entity_poly.pdbx_strand_id
1 'polypeptide(L)'
;MRNATVDRPRLIRQQGLVPSDRLIGLTVTVIGVGAIGRQVAIQLAAIGVQSIQLIDFDTVDEINITTQGYSASDVGKLNVDATSATIQQIDPDINVETINDRFRPSCVTGEIIFCCVDSISARSAIWRSVNASCQFWADGRMLGETIRILCVANDTGRQH
;
A
#
# COMPACT_ATOMS: atom_id res chain seq x y z
N MET A 1 -12.58 -1.85 29.25
CA MET A 1 -12.19 -1.90 27.84
C MET A 1 -12.63 -0.59 27.19
N ARG A 2 -11.71 0.32 26.88
CA ARG A 2 -12.06 1.58 26.20
C ARG A 2 -12.31 1.23 24.73
N ASN A 3 -13.53 1.49 24.23
CA ASN A 3 -13.83 1.43 22.80
C ASN A 3 -12.86 2.38 22.09
N ALA A 4 -11.93 1.81 21.32
CA ALA A 4 -11.01 2.58 20.50
C ALA A 4 -11.69 2.99 19.17
N THR A 5 -12.82 3.66 19.26
CA THR A 5 -13.23 4.60 18.20
C THR A 5 -12.30 5.79 18.36
N VAL A 6 -11.13 5.72 17.73
CA VAL A 6 -10.23 6.84 17.68
C VAL A 6 -10.93 7.91 16.86
N ASP A 7 -11.55 8.86 17.56
CA ASP A 7 -12.11 10.05 16.95
C ASP A 7 -10.92 10.89 16.47
N ARG A 8 -10.47 10.58 15.23
CA ARG A 8 -9.38 11.30 14.59
C ARG A 8 -9.97 12.48 13.82
N PRO A 9 -9.81 13.72 14.30
CA PRO A 9 -10.44 14.89 13.67
C PRO A 9 -10.18 15.01 12.17
N ARG A 10 -9.00 14.54 11.71
CA ARG A 10 -8.62 14.55 10.29
C ARG A 10 -9.50 13.65 9.40
N LEU A 11 -10.18 12.64 9.97
CA LEU A 11 -11.02 11.70 9.23
C LEU A 11 -12.50 12.06 9.21
N ILE A 12 -12.92 13.11 9.93
CA ILE A 12 -14.33 13.48 10.09
C ILE A 12 -15.04 13.70 8.74
N ARG A 13 -14.36 14.34 7.79
CA ARG A 13 -14.97 14.67 6.49
C ARG A 13 -15.23 13.45 5.60
N GLN A 14 -14.53 12.36 5.84
CA GLN A 14 -14.66 11.15 5.01
C GLN A 14 -15.56 10.07 5.62
N GLN A 15 -16.02 10.22 6.86
CA GLN A 15 -16.78 9.20 7.59
C GLN A 15 -17.98 8.64 6.84
N GLY A 16 -18.65 9.46 6.02
CA GLY A 16 -19.77 9.02 5.19
C GLY A 16 -19.39 8.17 3.98
N LEU A 17 -18.11 8.17 3.57
CA LEU A 17 -17.60 7.41 2.41
C LEU A 17 -16.68 6.28 2.83
N VAL A 18 -15.80 6.54 3.79
CA VAL A 18 -14.82 5.60 4.33
C VAL A 18 -14.99 5.53 5.84
N PRO A 19 -15.91 4.71 6.36
CA PRO A 19 -16.09 4.53 7.79
C PRO A 19 -14.83 4.01 8.46
N SER A 20 -14.36 4.69 9.50
CA SER A 20 -13.10 4.36 10.18
C SER A 20 -13.09 2.96 10.79
N ASP A 21 -14.26 2.48 11.25
CA ASP A 21 -14.44 1.14 11.80
C ASP A 21 -14.13 0.01 10.79
N ARG A 22 -14.32 0.26 9.49
CA ARG A 22 -13.98 -0.68 8.43
C ARG A 22 -12.47 -0.77 8.15
N LEU A 23 -11.69 0.20 8.61
CA LEU A 23 -10.23 0.24 8.43
C LEU A 23 -9.48 -0.32 9.65
N ILE A 24 -10.18 -0.45 10.79
CA ILE A 24 -9.58 -0.97 12.03
C ILE A 24 -9.24 -2.45 11.85
N GLY A 25 -8.01 -2.81 12.20
CA GLY A 25 -7.53 -4.19 12.14
C GLY A 25 -7.12 -4.67 10.74
N LEU A 26 -7.29 -3.84 9.70
CA LEU A 26 -6.80 -4.19 8.37
C LEU A 26 -5.28 -4.01 8.29
N THR A 27 -4.61 -5.01 7.76
CA THR A 27 -3.22 -4.89 7.27
C THR A 27 -3.24 -4.85 5.76
N VAL A 28 -2.70 -3.78 5.19
CA VAL A 28 -2.62 -3.57 3.74
C VAL A 28 -1.18 -3.74 3.29
N THR A 29 -0.95 -4.61 2.31
CA THR A 29 0.37 -4.83 1.72
C THR A 29 0.47 -4.12 0.37
N VAL A 30 1.50 -3.32 0.19
CA VAL A 30 1.86 -2.68 -1.08
C VAL A 30 3.15 -3.31 -1.59
N ILE A 31 3.09 -3.98 -2.73
CA ILE A 31 4.24 -4.66 -3.36
C ILE A 31 4.67 -3.86 -4.59
N GLY A 32 5.89 -3.35 -4.55
CA GLY A 32 6.43 -2.35 -5.47
C GLY A 32 6.07 -0.93 -5.02
N VAL A 33 7.06 -0.16 -4.56
CA VAL A 33 6.89 1.19 -3.98
C VAL A 33 7.51 2.26 -4.90
N GLY A 34 7.35 2.06 -6.20
CA GLY A 34 7.68 3.05 -7.24
C GLY A 34 6.54 4.06 -7.47
N ALA A 35 6.38 4.51 -8.71
CA ALA A 35 5.46 5.60 -9.09
C ALA A 35 4.01 5.39 -8.62
N ILE A 36 3.47 4.19 -8.77
CA ILE A 36 2.09 3.88 -8.35
C ILE A 36 2.04 3.50 -6.87
N GLY A 37 2.87 2.54 -6.44
CA GLY A 37 2.77 1.98 -5.10
C GLY A 37 3.07 2.98 -4.00
N ARG A 38 4.01 3.91 -4.21
CA ARG A 38 4.26 5.01 -3.29
C ARG A 38 3.02 5.87 -3.09
N GLN A 39 2.34 6.25 -4.16
CA GLN A 39 1.12 7.07 -4.07
C GLN A 39 -0.02 6.31 -3.39
N VAL A 40 -0.17 5.01 -3.70
CA VAL A 40 -1.15 4.15 -3.02
C VAL A 40 -0.88 4.11 -1.52
N ALA A 41 0.36 3.88 -1.09
CA ALA A 41 0.73 3.81 0.32
C ALA A 41 0.45 5.12 1.06
N ILE A 42 0.78 6.27 0.46
CA ILE A 42 0.50 7.60 1.00
C ILE A 42 -1.02 7.83 1.14
N GLN A 43 -1.81 7.45 0.13
CA GLN A 43 -3.26 7.61 0.19
C GLN A 43 -3.91 6.67 1.22
N LEU A 44 -3.42 5.44 1.37
CA LEU A 44 -3.85 4.53 2.42
C LEU A 44 -3.63 5.12 3.82
N ALA A 45 -2.47 5.73 4.05
CA ALA A 45 -2.19 6.46 5.29
C ALA A 45 -3.14 7.64 5.49
N ALA A 46 -3.38 8.42 4.43
CA ALA A 46 -4.25 9.60 4.47
C ALA A 46 -5.70 9.23 4.82
N ILE A 47 -6.25 8.14 4.29
CA ILE A 47 -7.60 7.66 4.61
C ILE A 47 -7.71 6.97 5.97
N GLY A 48 -6.59 6.68 6.64
CA GLY A 48 -6.59 6.20 8.02
C GLY A 48 -6.33 4.70 8.21
N VAL A 49 -5.75 4.00 7.24
CA VAL A 49 -5.25 2.63 7.43
C VAL A 49 -4.18 2.63 8.52
N GLN A 50 -4.30 1.70 9.47
CA GLN A 50 -3.46 1.69 10.67
C GLN A 50 -2.24 0.78 10.56
N SER A 51 -2.25 -0.19 9.63
CA SER A 51 -1.13 -1.12 9.42
C SER A 51 -0.86 -1.24 7.93
N ILE A 52 0.32 -0.83 7.51
CA ILE A 52 0.76 -0.83 6.11
C ILE A 52 2.09 -1.58 6.02
N GLN A 53 2.14 -2.59 5.17
CA GLN A 53 3.37 -3.31 4.83
C GLN A 53 3.84 -2.88 3.45
N LEU A 54 5.11 -2.50 3.34
CA LEU A 54 5.76 -2.06 2.12
C LEU A 54 6.83 -3.06 1.71
N ILE A 55 6.76 -3.58 0.49
CA ILE A 55 7.73 -4.54 -0.06
C ILE A 55 8.32 -3.96 -1.34
N ASP A 56 9.60 -3.63 -1.31
CA ASP A 56 10.36 -3.15 -2.45
C ASP A 56 11.85 -3.33 -2.16
N PHE A 57 12.67 -3.51 -3.19
CA PHE A 57 14.13 -3.71 -3.05
C PHE A 57 14.94 -2.56 -3.64
N ASP A 58 14.28 -1.60 -4.29
CA ASP A 58 14.95 -0.51 -4.98
C ASP A 58 15.34 0.63 -4.03
N THR A 59 16.29 1.41 -4.49
CA THR A 59 16.78 2.63 -3.85
C THR A 59 16.33 3.84 -4.67
N VAL A 60 15.99 4.92 -4.01
CA VAL A 60 15.61 6.18 -4.67
C VAL A 60 16.78 6.72 -5.47
N ASP A 61 16.57 6.88 -6.77
CA ASP A 61 17.50 7.55 -7.68
C ASP A 61 17.02 8.98 -7.97
N GLU A 62 17.91 9.84 -8.45
CA GLU A 62 17.60 11.23 -8.80
C GLU A 62 16.48 11.32 -9.85
N ILE A 63 16.43 10.37 -10.81
CA ILE A 63 15.36 10.28 -11.82
C ILE A 63 13.99 9.95 -11.22
N ASN A 64 13.94 9.41 -10.01
CA ASN A 64 12.69 9.06 -9.34
C ASN A 64 11.99 10.28 -8.70
N ILE A 65 12.69 11.41 -8.54
CA ILE A 65 12.13 12.62 -7.94
C ILE A 65 10.89 13.07 -8.71
N THR A 66 11.02 13.22 -10.04
CA THR A 66 9.92 13.72 -10.87
C THR A 66 8.91 12.64 -11.23
N THR A 67 9.35 11.38 -11.40
CA THR A 67 8.51 10.30 -11.92
C THR A 67 7.76 9.53 -10.83
N GLN A 68 8.29 9.50 -9.61
CA GLN A 68 7.74 8.73 -8.50
C GLN A 68 7.37 9.60 -7.28
N GLY A 69 7.70 10.91 -7.31
CA GLY A 69 7.33 11.85 -6.27
C GLY A 69 8.15 11.72 -4.98
N TYR A 70 9.38 11.23 -5.08
CA TYR A 70 10.36 11.31 -4.00
C TYR A 70 10.94 12.72 -3.91
N SER A 71 11.49 13.08 -2.75
CA SER A 71 12.20 14.35 -2.58
C SER A 71 13.70 14.21 -2.86
N ALA A 72 14.39 15.33 -3.11
CA ALA A 72 15.83 15.31 -3.27
C ALA A 72 16.58 14.77 -2.04
N SER A 73 16.01 14.94 -0.84
CA SER A 73 16.56 14.40 0.41
C SER A 73 16.37 12.88 0.56
N ASP A 74 15.63 12.24 -0.33
CA ASP A 74 15.38 10.79 -0.31
C ASP A 74 16.36 10.02 -1.20
N VAL A 75 17.07 10.70 -2.09
CA VAL A 75 18.07 10.07 -2.96
C VAL A 75 19.08 9.26 -2.15
N GLY A 76 19.26 8.00 -2.55
CA GLY A 76 20.12 7.04 -1.86
C GLY A 76 19.46 6.26 -0.72
N LYS A 77 18.24 6.62 -0.30
CA LYS A 77 17.46 5.82 0.66
C LYS A 77 16.74 4.68 -0.03
N LEU A 78 16.40 3.64 0.72
CA LEU A 78 15.49 2.60 0.20
C LEU A 78 14.11 3.20 -0.07
N ASN A 79 13.44 2.76 -1.14
CA ASN A 79 12.08 3.19 -1.48
C ASN A 79 11.11 2.99 -0.32
N VAL A 80 11.20 1.84 0.35
CA VAL A 80 10.34 1.49 1.49
C VAL A 80 10.56 2.43 2.68
N ASP A 81 11.80 2.81 2.98
CA ASP A 81 12.14 3.67 4.11
C ASP A 81 11.73 5.13 3.84
N ALA A 82 12.00 5.65 2.64
CA ALA A 82 11.59 6.98 2.25
C ALA A 82 10.06 7.14 2.26
N THR A 83 9.34 6.10 1.81
CA THR A 83 7.87 6.09 1.83
C THR A 83 7.33 5.95 3.25
N SER A 84 7.92 5.09 4.07
CA SER A 84 7.57 4.97 5.49
C SER A 84 7.71 6.29 6.23
N ALA A 85 8.82 7.01 6.02
CA ALA A 85 9.02 8.34 6.61
C ALA A 85 7.92 9.34 6.20
N THR A 86 7.49 9.30 4.93
CA THR A 86 6.37 10.14 4.45
C THR A 86 5.05 9.76 5.11
N ILE A 87 4.76 8.47 5.27
CA ILE A 87 3.56 7.98 5.96
C ILE A 87 3.53 8.47 7.41
N GLN A 88 4.65 8.40 8.10
CA GLN A 88 4.76 8.84 9.49
C GLN A 88 4.62 10.36 9.67
N GLN A 89 4.89 11.15 8.64
CA GLN A 89 4.57 12.59 8.64
C GLN A 89 3.06 12.85 8.54
N ILE A 90 2.29 11.94 7.92
CA ILE A 90 0.82 12.03 7.85
C ILE A 90 0.20 11.62 9.18
N ASP A 91 0.67 10.51 9.74
CA ASP A 91 0.19 9.98 11.00
C ASP A 91 1.26 9.09 11.65
N PRO A 92 1.90 9.55 12.74
CA PRO A 92 2.99 8.81 13.41
C PRO A 92 2.53 7.52 14.09
N ASP A 93 1.21 7.34 14.31
CA ASP A 93 0.66 6.15 14.96
C ASP A 93 0.45 4.98 13.96
N ILE A 94 0.64 5.18 12.67
CA ILE A 94 0.54 4.11 11.69
C ILE A 94 1.72 3.15 11.86
N ASN A 95 1.41 1.87 12.03
CA ASN A 95 2.40 0.82 12.00
C ASN A 95 2.83 0.56 10.54
N VAL A 96 4.08 0.85 10.21
CA VAL A 96 4.64 0.60 8.88
C VAL A 96 5.70 -0.49 8.99
N GLU A 97 5.45 -1.63 8.37
CA GLU A 97 6.44 -2.69 8.20
C GLU A 97 7.12 -2.52 6.84
N THR A 98 8.45 -2.46 6.83
CA THR A 98 9.25 -2.33 5.59
C THR A 98 10.03 -3.63 5.33
N ILE A 99 9.93 -4.15 4.10
CA ILE A 99 10.67 -5.32 3.63
C ILE A 99 11.51 -4.89 2.42
N ASN A 100 12.82 -4.76 2.64
CA ASN A 100 13.79 -4.45 1.59
C ASN A 100 14.23 -5.73 0.87
N ASP A 101 13.33 -6.33 0.12
CA ASP A 101 13.59 -7.50 -0.73
C ASP A 101 12.51 -7.58 -1.82
N ARG A 102 12.72 -8.46 -2.78
CA ARG A 102 11.68 -8.89 -3.71
C ARG A 102 10.62 -9.70 -2.96
N PHE A 103 9.37 -9.54 -3.35
CA PHE A 103 8.32 -10.41 -2.83
C PHE A 103 8.69 -11.89 -3.04
N ARG A 104 8.54 -12.69 -2.00
CA ARG A 104 8.74 -14.15 -2.03
C ARG A 104 7.46 -14.85 -1.56
N PRO A 105 7.16 -16.07 -2.05
CA PRO A 105 6.00 -16.83 -1.60
C PRO A 105 5.93 -17.08 -0.10
N SER A 106 7.08 -17.00 0.59
CA SER A 106 7.18 -17.13 2.06
C SER A 106 6.86 -15.85 2.82
N CYS A 107 6.70 -14.71 2.12
CA CYS A 107 6.30 -13.45 2.76
C CYS A 107 4.86 -13.58 3.27
N VAL A 108 4.67 -13.27 4.54
CA VAL A 108 3.33 -13.12 5.12
C VAL A 108 2.81 -11.75 4.71
N THR A 109 1.65 -11.71 4.05
CA THR A 109 1.00 -10.48 3.61
C THR A 109 -0.30 -10.26 4.36
N GLY A 110 -0.77 -9.01 4.35
CA GLY A 110 -2.15 -8.70 4.72
C GLY A 110 -3.16 -9.29 3.72
N GLU A 111 -4.43 -9.25 4.08
CA GLU A 111 -5.53 -9.73 3.24
C GLU A 111 -5.87 -8.78 2.08
N ILE A 112 -5.43 -7.54 2.17
CA ILE A 112 -5.60 -6.51 1.14
C ILE A 112 -4.24 -6.23 0.51
N ILE A 113 -4.15 -6.44 -0.81
CA ILE A 113 -2.87 -6.38 -1.52
C ILE A 113 -2.98 -5.44 -2.73
N PHE A 114 -2.06 -4.49 -2.79
CA PHE A 114 -1.82 -3.66 -3.97
C PHE A 114 -0.52 -4.11 -4.64
N CYS A 115 -0.62 -4.62 -5.86
CA CYS A 115 0.52 -5.04 -6.67
C CYS A 115 0.88 -3.93 -7.67
N CYS A 116 2.00 -3.28 -7.44
CA CYS A 116 2.45 -2.13 -8.21
C CYS A 116 3.84 -2.34 -8.84
N VAL A 117 4.29 -3.62 -8.95
CA VAL A 117 5.55 -3.95 -9.59
C VAL A 117 5.48 -3.71 -11.11
N ASP A 118 6.59 -3.51 -11.77
CA ASP A 118 6.67 -3.21 -13.21
C ASP A 118 6.54 -4.46 -14.11
N SER A 119 7.07 -5.60 -13.66
CA SER A 119 7.15 -6.84 -14.44
C SER A 119 5.84 -7.62 -14.44
N ILE A 120 5.32 -7.93 -15.63
CA ILE A 120 4.12 -8.78 -15.81
C ILE A 120 4.35 -10.20 -15.25
N SER A 121 5.55 -10.75 -15.44
CA SER A 121 5.89 -12.07 -14.90
C SER A 121 5.92 -12.08 -13.37
N ALA A 122 6.46 -11.03 -12.75
CA ALA A 122 6.44 -10.86 -11.30
C ALA A 122 5.00 -10.76 -10.77
N ARG A 123 4.14 -9.94 -11.40
CA ARG A 123 2.70 -9.83 -11.04
C ARG A 123 2.00 -11.18 -11.06
N SER A 124 2.21 -11.96 -12.12
CA SER A 124 1.62 -13.29 -12.27
C SER A 124 2.13 -14.26 -11.19
N ALA A 125 3.40 -14.19 -10.83
CA ALA A 125 3.98 -15.02 -9.77
C ALA A 125 3.43 -14.63 -8.38
N ILE A 126 3.34 -13.33 -8.10
CA ILE A 126 2.77 -12.81 -6.85
C ILE A 126 1.30 -13.25 -6.74
N TRP A 127 0.48 -13.00 -7.77
CA TRP A 127 -0.92 -13.40 -7.78
C TRP A 127 -1.10 -14.89 -7.46
N ARG A 128 -0.33 -15.78 -8.10
CA ARG A 128 -0.40 -17.22 -7.84
C ARG A 128 -0.07 -17.59 -6.39
N SER A 129 0.74 -16.79 -5.71
CA SER A 129 1.11 -17.04 -4.31
C SER A 129 0.03 -16.58 -3.33
N VAL A 130 -0.71 -15.49 -3.64
CA VAL A 130 -1.59 -14.84 -2.66
C VAL A 130 -3.08 -15.03 -2.95
N ASN A 131 -3.47 -15.48 -4.14
CA ASN A 131 -4.87 -15.54 -4.58
C ASN A 131 -5.80 -16.35 -3.66
N ALA A 132 -5.26 -17.33 -2.95
CA ALA A 132 -6.04 -18.16 -2.02
C ALA A 132 -6.29 -17.47 -0.65
N SER A 133 -5.46 -16.49 -0.29
CA SER A 133 -5.48 -15.84 1.03
C SER A 133 -5.94 -14.38 0.99
N CYS A 134 -5.80 -13.69 -0.16
CA CYS A 134 -6.19 -12.29 -0.25
C CYS A 134 -7.71 -12.12 -0.41
N GLN A 135 -8.27 -11.17 0.31
CA GLN A 135 -9.67 -10.76 0.18
C GLN A 135 -9.86 -9.67 -0.87
N PHE A 136 -8.85 -8.84 -1.06
CA PHE A 136 -8.83 -7.80 -2.06
C PHE A 136 -7.46 -7.70 -2.73
N TRP A 137 -7.47 -7.68 -4.05
CA TRP A 137 -6.30 -7.48 -4.89
C TRP A 137 -6.53 -6.31 -5.84
N ALA A 138 -5.58 -5.40 -5.91
CA ALA A 138 -5.54 -4.37 -6.93
C ALA A 138 -4.19 -4.39 -7.64
N ASP A 139 -4.21 -4.46 -8.96
CA ASP A 139 -3.03 -4.48 -9.83
C ASP A 139 -3.00 -3.17 -10.63
N GLY A 140 -2.16 -2.24 -10.22
CA GLY A 140 -1.93 -0.97 -10.89
C GLY A 140 -0.83 -1.07 -11.94
N ARG A 141 -1.14 -0.72 -13.18
CA ARG A 141 -0.22 -0.75 -14.33
C ARG A 141 -0.17 0.60 -15.01
N MET A 142 1.03 1.03 -15.38
CA MET A 142 1.23 2.27 -16.14
C MET A 142 2.22 2.00 -17.26
N LEU A 143 1.88 2.47 -18.47
CA LEU A 143 2.78 2.46 -19.63
C LEU A 143 2.50 3.71 -20.46
N GLY A 144 3.45 4.62 -20.49
CA GLY A 144 3.28 5.91 -21.14
C GLY A 144 2.08 6.66 -20.55
N GLU A 145 1.13 7.04 -21.39
CA GLU A 145 -0.08 7.77 -21.00
C GLU A 145 -1.25 6.84 -20.58
N THR A 146 -1.03 5.53 -20.54
CA THR A 146 -2.08 4.56 -20.23
C THR A 146 -1.92 4.03 -18.83
N ILE A 147 -2.98 4.15 -18.02
CA ILE A 147 -3.11 3.50 -16.71
C ILE A 147 -4.19 2.42 -16.80
N ARG A 148 -3.88 1.23 -16.28
CA ARG A 148 -4.84 0.14 -16.14
C ARG A 148 -4.85 -0.34 -14.70
N ILE A 149 -6.04 -0.48 -14.12
CA ILE A 149 -6.23 -1.02 -12.78
C ILE A 149 -7.12 -2.25 -12.91
N LEU A 150 -6.65 -3.38 -12.42
CA LEU A 150 -7.39 -4.64 -12.35
C LEU A 150 -7.62 -4.96 -10.89
N CYS A 151 -8.88 -5.14 -10.50
CA CYS A 151 -9.26 -5.44 -9.12
C CYS A 151 -10.00 -6.78 -9.05
N VAL A 152 -9.71 -7.53 -7.99
CA VAL A 152 -10.46 -8.71 -7.58
C VAL A 152 -10.83 -8.54 -6.11
N ALA A 153 -12.11 -8.74 -5.79
CA ALA A 153 -12.61 -8.76 -4.42
C ALA A 153 -13.34 -10.08 -4.19
N ASN A 154 -13.01 -10.79 -3.12
CA ASN A 154 -13.74 -11.98 -2.71
C ASN A 154 -15.02 -11.55 -2.03
N ASP A 155 -16.15 -11.98 -2.59
CA ASP A 155 -17.52 -11.61 -2.18
C ASP A 155 -18.03 -12.43 -0.97
N THR A 156 -17.13 -12.93 -0.11
CA THR A 156 -17.51 -13.74 1.07
C THR A 156 -18.20 -12.95 2.18
N GLY A 157 -18.44 -11.65 1.99
CA GLY A 157 -19.09 -10.76 2.94
C GLY A 157 -20.48 -10.23 2.52
N ARG A 158 -20.99 -10.59 1.34
CA ARG A 158 -22.35 -10.19 0.90
C ARG A 158 -23.37 -11.29 1.10
N GLN A 159 -23.57 -11.69 2.34
CA GLN A 159 -24.86 -12.24 2.78
C GLN A 159 -25.44 -11.23 3.75
N HIS A 160 -26.14 -10.23 3.19
CA HIS A 160 -27.32 -9.56 3.81
C HIS A 160 -27.92 -8.61 2.80
#